data_c1946d8fcbf86926a4e558a3d0083ea8
#
_entry.id   c1946d8fcbf86926a4e558a3d0083ea8
#
_cell.length_a   1.000
_cell.length_b   1.000
_cell.length_c   1.000
_cell.angle_alpha   90.00
_cell.angle_beta   90.00
_cell.angle_gamma   90.00
#
_symmetry.space_group_name_H-M   'P 1'
#
loop_
_entity.id
_entity.type
_entity.pdbx_description
1 polymer ?
#
loop_
_entity_poly.entity_id
_entity_poly.type
_entity_poly.pdbx_seq_one_letter_code
_entity_poly.pdbx_strand_id
1 'polypeptide(L)'
;INKGEGAFYGPKIEFVLRDAIGRDWQCGTLQVDLNLPGRLGATYIAKDGNKKVPVMLHRAMLGSIERFVGILIEHYSGKLPLWLSPIQVGVLTISSEQNDYGKEIIKLLAKNQIRSIIDDRNEKINYKIREHSLSKLPILLICGAKEAKDKTVTIRRLGSEKQEIMKLSKIADILS
;
A
#
# COMPACT_ATOMS: atom_id res chain seq x y z
N ILE A 1 -8.27 -30.53 7.65
CA ILE A 1 -8.10 -30.71 9.10
C ILE A 1 -6.77 -31.38 9.31
N ASN A 2 -5.82 -30.68 9.94
CA ASN A 2 -4.50 -31.20 10.26
C ASN A 2 -4.52 -31.70 11.71
N LYS A 3 -4.71 -33.00 11.88
CA LYS A 3 -4.72 -33.61 13.23
C LYS A 3 -3.32 -33.59 13.80
N GLY A 4 -3.16 -33.13 15.06
CA GLY A 4 -1.89 -33.10 15.77
C GLY A 4 -1.09 -31.81 15.65
N GLU A 5 -1.48 -30.86 14.78
CA GLU A 5 -0.82 -29.56 14.62
C GLU A 5 -1.44 -28.43 15.49
N GLY A 6 -2.46 -28.75 16.27
CA GLY A 6 -3.08 -27.82 17.21
C GLY A 6 -2.21 -27.50 18.41
N ALA A 7 -2.41 -26.34 19.02
CA ALA A 7 -1.80 -26.02 20.30
C ALA A 7 -2.53 -26.77 21.44
N PHE A 8 -1.80 -27.08 22.52
CA PHE A 8 -2.39 -27.80 23.68
C PHE A 8 -3.53 -27.04 24.36
N TYR A 9 -3.61 -25.71 24.17
CA TYR A 9 -4.58 -24.83 24.80
C TYR A 9 -5.87 -24.61 24.02
N GLY A 10 -5.96 -25.12 22.77
CA GLY A 10 -7.20 -25.04 21.99
C GLY A 10 -6.99 -25.22 20.49
N PRO A 11 -8.09 -25.25 19.73
CA PRO A 11 -8.04 -25.35 18.27
C PRO A 11 -7.49 -24.08 17.62
N LYS A 12 -6.89 -24.26 16.43
CA LYS A 12 -6.29 -23.20 15.63
C LYS A 12 -6.81 -23.24 14.19
N ILE A 13 -7.15 -22.08 13.65
CA ILE A 13 -7.38 -21.85 12.20
C ILE A 13 -6.17 -21.15 11.64
N GLU A 14 -5.63 -21.64 10.54
CA GLU A 14 -4.51 -21.04 9.82
C GLU A 14 -4.97 -20.48 8.47
N PHE A 15 -4.44 -19.31 8.13
CA PHE A 15 -4.62 -18.69 6.82
C PHE A 15 -3.29 -18.78 6.06
N VAL A 16 -3.28 -19.61 5.03
CA VAL A 16 -2.11 -19.87 4.21
C VAL A 16 -2.29 -19.21 2.86
N LEU A 17 -1.31 -18.38 2.46
CA LEU A 17 -1.24 -17.77 1.13
C LEU A 17 -0.21 -18.53 0.29
N ARG A 18 -0.53 -18.75 -0.98
CA ARG A 18 0.41 -19.31 -1.96
C ARG A 18 1.01 -18.19 -2.79
N ASP A 19 2.34 -18.14 -2.84
CA ASP A 19 3.06 -17.13 -3.62
C ASP A 19 3.08 -17.46 -5.13
N ALA A 20 3.68 -16.54 -5.91
CA ALA A 20 3.72 -16.63 -7.37
C ALA A 20 4.50 -17.85 -7.91
N ILE A 21 5.38 -18.46 -7.09
CA ILE A 21 6.16 -19.64 -7.45
C ILE A 21 5.69 -20.91 -6.74
N GLY A 22 4.49 -20.87 -6.12
CA GLY A 22 3.81 -22.04 -5.55
C GLY A 22 4.22 -22.40 -4.12
N ARG A 23 4.98 -21.55 -3.39
CA ARG A 23 5.31 -21.79 -1.97
C ARG A 23 4.17 -21.37 -1.07
N ASP A 24 3.89 -22.15 -0.04
CA ASP A 24 2.87 -21.86 0.95
C ASP A 24 3.46 -21.06 2.13
N TRP A 25 2.78 -19.97 2.50
CA TRP A 25 3.14 -19.07 3.57
C TRP A 25 2.01 -18.92 4.57
N GLN A 26 2.23 -19.34 5.80
CA GLN A 26 1.29 -19.05 6.89
C GLN A 26 1.34 -17.56 7.23
N CYS A 27 0.29 -16.83 6.88
CA CYS A 27 0.20 -15.39 7.06
C CYS A 27 -0.73 -14.98 8.20
N GLY A 28 -1.66 -15.83 8.60
CA GLY A 28 -2.57 -15.49 9.67
C GLY A 28 -2.99 -16.70 10.49
N THR A 29 -3.38 -16.44 11.73
CA THR A 29 -3.95 -17.46 12.63
C THR A 29 -5.08 -16.88 13.43
N LEU A 30 -6.03 -17.75 13.81
CA LEU A 30 -6.99 -17.52 14.86
C LEU A 30 -6.91 -18.71 15.81
N GLN A 31 -6.49 -18.49 17.04
CA GLN A 31 -6.31 -19.53 18.05
C GLN A 31 -7.25 -19.32 19.23
N VAL A 32 -7.94 -20.37 19.62
CA VAL A 32 -8.73 -20.39 20.86
C VAL A 32 -7.80 -20.79 22.00
N ASP A 33 -7.87 -20.08 23.11
CA ASP A 33 -7.10 -20.36 24.32
C ASP A 33 -8.06 -20.46 25.51
N LEU A 34 -8.16 -21.67 26.04
CA LEU A 34 -8.99 -21.99 27.18
C LEU A 34 -8.19 -22.04 28.51
N ASN A 35 -6.89 -21.83 28.45
CA ASN A 35 -5.98 -22.04 29.58
C ASN A 35 -5.42 -20.73 30.14
N LEU A 36 -4.88 -19.86 29.30
CA LEU A 36 -4.19 -18.63 29.71
C LEU A 36 -5.07 -17.67 30.53
N PRO A 37 -6.35 -17.44 30.19
CA PRO A 37 -7.19 -16.54 30.99
C PRO A 37 -7.32 -16.95 32.45
N GLY A 38 -7.48 -18.24 32.70
CA GLY A 38 -7.53 -18.77 34.07
C GLY A 38 -6.23 -18.58 34.84
N ARG A 39 -5.08 -18.79 34.17
CA ARG A 39 -3.74 -18.56 34.76
C ARG A 39 -3.46 -17.09 35.07
N LEU A 40 -4.02 -16.19 34.27
CA LEU A 40 -3.92 -14.74 34.48
C LEU A 40 -4.95 -14.21 35.49
N GLY A 41 -5.82 -15.06 36.04
CA GLY A 41 -6.89 -14.64 36.94
C GLY A 41 -7.97 -13.79 36.27
N ALA A 42 -8.07 -13.83 34.94
CA ALA A 42 -9.07 -13.07 34.20
C ALA A 42 -10.47 -13.64 34.44
N THR A 43 -11.41 -12.76 34.82
CA THR A 43 -12.81 -13.17 35.05
C THR A 43 -13.77 -12.11 34.46
N TYR A 44 -14.99 -12.55 34.17
CA TYR A 44 -16.09 -11.65 33.80
C TYR A 44 -17.35 -12.06 34.56
N ILE A 45 -18.30 -11.14 34.71
CA ILE A 45 -19.61 -11.44 35.31
C ILE A 45 -20.55 -11.92 34.19
N ALA A 46 -20.97 -13.18 34.32
CA ALA A 46 -21.91 -13.78 33.38
C ALA A 46 -23.36 -13.32 33.65
N LYS A 47 -24.28 -13.68 32.75
CA LYS A 47 -25.70 -13.32 32.86
C LYS A 47 -26.39 -13.84 34.12
N ASP A 48 -25.85 -14.90 34.67
CA ASP A 48 -26.33 -15.53 35.95
C ASP A 48 -25.75 -14.84 37.21
N GLY A 49 -25.01 -13.71 37.05
CA GLY A 49 -24.39 -12.99 38.16
C GLY A 49 -23.08 -13.60 38.66
N ASN A 50 -22.67 -14.77 38.17
CA ASN A 50 -21.47 -15.47 38.64
C ASN A 50 -20.22 -15.00 37.88
N LYS A 51 -19.07 -15.07 38.58
CA LYS A 51 -17.74 -14.88 37.92
C LYS A 51 -17.39 -16.13 37.13
N LYS A 52 -17.03 -15.94 35.86
CA LYS A 52 -16.55 -16.99 34.97
C LYS A 52 -15.22 -16.58 34.29
N VAL A 53 -14.42 -17.59 33.96
CA VAL A 53 -13.19 -17.37 33.18
C VAL A 53 -13.56 -17.18 31.72
N PRO A 54 -13.08 -16.14 31.06
CA PRO A 54 -13.34 -15.92 29.63
C PRO A 54 -12.56 -16.90 28.76
N VAL A 55 -13.01 -17.06 27.51
CA VAL A 55 -12.21 -17.68 26.46
C VAL A 55 -11.38 -16.56 25.78
N MET A 56 -10.10 -16.83 25.55
CA MET A 56 -9.22 -15.89 24.86
C MET A 56 -9.07 -16.31 23.40
N LEU A 57 -9.06 -15.32 22.51
CA LEU A 57 -8.80 -15.52 21.10
C LEU A 57 -7.50 -14.79 20.73
N HIS A 58 -6.51 -15.52 20.27
CA HIS A 58 -5.29 -14.95 19.71
C HIS A 58 -5.45 -14.80 18.20
N ARG A 59 -5.22 -13.61 17.68
CA ARG A 59 -5.30 -13.32 16.26
C ARG A 59 -3.96 -12.80 15.76
N ALA A 60 -3.34 -13.51 14.83
CA ALA A 60 -2.26 -12.99 14.00
C ALA A 60 -2.80 -12.61 12.63
N MET A 61 -2.45 -11.41 12.16
CA MET A 61 -2.75 -10.93 10.81
C MET A 61 -1.43 -10.68 10.10
N LEU A 62 -1.30 -11.16 8.86
CA LEU A 62 -0.12 -10.99 8.01
C LEU A 62 1.15 -11.72 8.49
N GLY A 63 1.18 -12.32 9.67
CA GLY A 63 2.37 -12.97 10.24
C GLY A 63 3.49 -11.95 10.48
N SER A 64 4.69 -12.15 9.92
CA SER A 64 5.76 -11.15 9.86
C SER A 64 5.46 -10.15 8.75
N ILE A 65 5.45 -8.85 9.07
CA ILE A 65 5.21 -7.77 8.09
C ILE A 65 6.28 -7.79 7.02
N GLU A 66 7.54 -8.00 7.37
CA GLU A 66 8.67 -8.05 6.42
C GLU A 66 8.49 -9.16 5.39
N ARG A 67 8.10 -10.35 5.86
CA ARG A 67 7.81 -11.49 4.99
C ARG A 67 6.63 -11.21 4.09
N PHE A 68 5.56 -10.64 4.63
CA PHE A 68 4.36 -10.31 3.86
C PHE A 68 4.64 -9.26 2.79
N VAL A 69 5.41 -8.22 3.10
CA VAL A 69 5.87 -7.20 2.13
C VAL A 69 6.73 -7.86 1.04
N GLY A 70 7.63 -8.77 1.41
CA GLY A 70 8.43 -9.53 0.45
C GLY A 70 7.55 -10.32 -0.54
N ILE A 71 6.53 -11.03 -0.04
CA ILE A 71 5.55 -11.75 -0.87
C ILE A 71 4.81 -10.82 -1.81
N LEU A 72 4.38 -9.64 -1.33
CA LEU A 72 3.69 -8.64 -2.16
C LEU A 72 4.58 -8.10 -3.28
N ILE A 73 5.82 -7.73 -2.96
CA ILE A 73 6.78 -7.24 -3.97
C ILE A 73 7.01 -8.29 -5.04
N GLU A 74 7.19 -9.55 -4.65
CA GLU A 74 7.39 -10.67 -5.57
C GLU A 74 6.14 -10.92 -6.43
N HIS A 75 4.95 -10.96 -5.81
CA HIS A 75 3.66 -11.16 -6.48
C HIS A 75 3.38 -10.10 -7.55
N TYR A 76 3.61 -8.84 -7.23
CA TYR A 76 3.41 -7.73 -8.16
C TYR A 76 4.62 -7.42 -9.04
N SER A 77 5.73 -8.16 -8.92
CA SER A 77 7.00 -7.85 -9.60
C SER A 77 7.43 -6.39 -9.39
N GLY A 78 7.21 -5.87 -8.19
CA GLY A 78 7.46 -4.49 -7.80
C GLY A 78 6.46 -3.46 -8.34
N LYS A 79 5.50 -3.85 -9.19
CA LYS A 79 4.46 -2.94 -9.73
C LYS A 79 3.24 -2.94 -8.82
N LEU A 80 3.40 -2.42 -7.62
CA LEU A 80 2.34 -2.40 -6.62
C LEU A 80 1.10 -1.64 -7.14
N PRO A 81 -0.12 -2.05 -6.75
CA PRO A 81 -1.33 -1.27 -7.02
C PRO A 81 -1.23 0.11 -6.39
N LEU A 82 -1.92 1.09 -6.97
CA LEU A 82 -1.77 2.50 -6.60
C LEU A 82 -1.95 2.76 -5.10
N TRP A 83 -2.98 2.17 -4.50
CA TRP A 83 -3.28 2.34 -3.07
C TRP A 83 -2.19 1.79 -2.13
N LEU A 84 -1.44 0.77 -2.59
CA LEU A 84 -0.38 0.10 -1.82
C LEU A 84 1.01 0.72 -2.09
N SER A 85 1.17 1.49 -3.17
CA SER A 85 2.46 2.09 -3.54
C SER A 85 2.91 3.11 -2.49
N PRO A 86 4.16 3.04 -1.97
CA PRO A 86 4.68 4.02 -1.01
C PRO A 86 4.64 5.46 -1.56
N ILE A 87 4.99 5.62 -2.84
CA ILE A 87 4.84 6.84 -3.62
C ILE A 87 3.89 6.51 -4.77
N GLN A 88 2.81 7.27 -4.88
CA GLN A 88 1.76 7.01 -5.85
C GLN A 88 1.96 7.81 -7.14
N VAL A 89 2.51 9.02 -6.99
CA VAL A 89 2.64 9.97 -8.10
C VAL A 89 3.99 10.66 -8.07
N GLY A 90 4.67 10.71 -9.23
CA GLY A 90 5.82 11.56 -9.46
C GLY A 90 5.44 12.77 -10.32
N VAL A 91 5.70 13.98 -9.85
CA VAL A 91 5.52 15.22 -10.60
C VAL A 91 6.86 15.62 -11.20
N LEU A 92 6.94 15.65 -12.54
CA LEU A 92 8.18 15.91 -13.27
C LEU A 92 8.08 17.25 -14.00
N THR A 93 8.92 18.21 -13.66
CA THR A 93 9.01 19.48 -14.39
C THR A 93 9.97 19.36 -15.58
N ILE A 94 9.64 19.97 -16.72
CA ILE A 94 10.49 19.97 -17.91
C ILE A 94 11.65 20.96 -17.76
N SER A 95 11.38 22.14 -17.19
CA SER A 95 12.39 23.15 -16.87
C SER A 95 12.11 23.78 -15.51
N SER A 96 13.08 24.52 -14.97
CA SER A 96 12.96 25.23 -13.70
C SER A 96 11.83 26.27 -13.67
N GLU A 97 11.44 26.81 -14.82
CA GLU A 97 10.32 27.77 -14.93
C GLU A 97 8.98 27.17 -14.51
N GLN A 98 8.83 25.85 -14.56
CA GLN A 98 7.61 25.14 -14.15
C GLN A 98 7.67 24.60 -12.72
N ASN A 99 8.72 24.86 -11.99
CA ASN A 99 8.88 24.33 -10.61
C ASN A 99 7.77 24.81 -9.67
N ASP A 100 7.33 26.07 -9.80
CA ASP A 100 6.25 26.59 -8.96
C ASP A 100 4.92 25.92 -9.30
N TYR A 101 4.65 25.64 -10.57
CA TYR A 101 3.50 24.85 -10.98
C TYR A 101 3.58 23.40 -10.47
N GLY A 102 4.75 22.78 -10.54
CA GLY A 102 4.99 21.47 -9.94
C GLY A 102 4.68 21.44 -8.44
N LYS A 103 5.09 22.46 -7.69
CA LYS A 103 4.77 22.60 -6.26
C LYS A 103 3.29 22.81 -5.99
N GLU A 104 2.58 23.54 -6.87
CA GLU A 104 1.11 23.70 -6.80
C GLU A 104 0.43 22.33 -6.91
N ILE A 105 0.89 21.48 -7.85
CA ILE A 105 0.36 20.11 -8.04
C ILE A 105 0.63 19.25 -6.79
N ILE A 106 1.83 19.28 -6.24
CA ILE A 106 2.18 18.56 -5.01
C ILE A 106 1.25 18.95 -3.85
N LYS A 107 0.99 20.25 -3.66
CA LYS A 107 0.07 20.73 -2.63
C LYS A 107 -1.35 20.21 -2.83
N LEU A 108 -1.83 20.17 -4.08
CA LEU A 108 -3.14 19.62 -4.42
C LEU A 108 -3.21 18.12 -4.13
N LEU A 109 -2.20 17.35 -4.52
CA LEU A 109 -2.12 15.91 -4.26
C LEU A 109 -2.08 15.62 -2.75
N ALA A 110 -1.29 16.37 -1.99
CA ALA A 110 -1.20 16.23 -0.53
C ALA A 110 -2.55 16.53 0.16
N LYS A 111 -3.29 17.56 -0.30
CA LYS A 111 -4.64 17.87 0.21
C LYS A 111 -5.61 16.70 0.02
N ASN A 112 -5.42 15.90 -1.02
CA ASN A 112 -6.23 14.71 -1.31
C ASN A 112 -5.57 13.41 -0.80
N GLN A 113 -4.61 13.51 0.13
CA GLN A 113 -3.92 12.37 0.77
C GLN A 113 -3.18 11.45 -0.22
N ILE A 114 -2.77 11.96 -1.38
CA ILE A 114 -2.02 11.23 -2.39
C ILE A 114 -0.52 11.41 -2.10
N ARG A 115 0.18 10.30 -1.86
CA ARG A 115 1.62 10.26 -1.61
C ARG A 115 2.38 10.56 -2.89
N SER A 116 3.04 11.71 -2.95
CA SER A 116 3.68 12.20 -4.17
C SER A 116 5.06 12.80 -3.92
N ILE A 117 5.89 12.79 -4.94
CA ILE A 117 7.20 13.44 -4.98
C ILE A 117 7.29 14.38 -6.17
N ILE A 118 8.16 15.39 -6.07
CA ILE A 118 8.51 16.25 -7.20
C ILE A 118 9.94 15.95 -7.64
N ASP A 119 10.14 15.91 -8.96
CA ASP A 119 11.46 15.89 -9.58
C ASP A 119 11.63 17.18 -10.37
N ASP A 120 12.21 18.19 -9.72
CA ASP A 120 12.51 19.51 -10.25
C ASP A 120 14.00 19.69 -10.60
N ARG A 121 14.76 18.57 -10.67
CA ARG A 121 16.17 18.57 -11.09
C ARG A 121 16.32 19.12 -12.51
N ASN A 122 17.44 19.76 -12.78
CA ASN A 122 17.79 20.23 -14.12
C ASN A 122 18.33 19.08 -15.00
N GLU A 123 17.43 18.12 -15.31
CA GLU A 123 17.72 16.92 -16.10
C GLU A 123 16.73 16.80 -17.27
N LYS A 124 17.15 16.10 -18.34
CA LYS A 124 16.27 15.83 -19.48
C LYS A 124 15.05 15.03 -19.04
N ILE A 125 13.85 15.46 -19.49
CA ILE A 125 12.59 14.83 -19.11
C ILE A 125 12.57 13.32 -19.37
N ASN A 126 13.16 12.85 -20.47
CA ASN A 126 13.23 11.42 -20.78
C ASN A 126 14.09 10.64 -19.77
N TYR A 127 15.14 11.27 -19.21
CA TYR A 127 15.94 10.68 -18.15
C TYR A 127 15.12 10.54 -16.86
N LYS A 128 14.43 11.59 -16.43
CA LYS A 128 13.53 11.58 -15.28
C LYS A 128 12.45 10.48 -15.41
N ILE A 129 11.77 10.45 -16.58
CA ILE A 129 10.76 9.42 -16.86
C ILE A 129 11.34 8.01 -16.73
N ARG A 130 12.51 7.77 -17.31
CA ARG A 130 13.16 6.45 -17.26
C ARG A 130 13.50 6.05 -15.83
N GLU A 131 14.10 6.95 -15.06
CA GLU A 131 14.51 6.70 -13.67
C GLU A 131 13.31 6.34 -12.79
N HIS A 132 12.24 7.14 -12.85
CA HIS A 132 11.03 6.87 -12.08
C HIS A 132 10.26 5.63 -12.57
N SER A 133 10.32 5.31 -13.86
CA SER A 133 9.77 4.07 -14.40
C SER A 133 10.53 2.83 -13.92
N LEU A 134 11.86 2.91 -13.82
CA LEU A 134 12.68 1.85 -13.24
C LEU A 134 12.39 1.65 -11.75
N SER A 135 12.14 2.73 -11.03
CA SER A 135 11.68 2.72 -9.62
C SER A 135 10.23 2.27 -9.44
N LYS A 136 9.56 1.87 -10.54
CA LYS A 136 8.17 1.36 -10.54
C LYS A 136 7.13 2.35 -10.01
N LEU A 137 7.36 3.66 -10.15
CA LEU A 137 6.34 4.66 -9.84
C LEU A 137 5.09 4.43 -10.71
N PRO A 138 3.89 4.28 -10.12
CA PRO A 138 2.68 3.95 -10.88
C PRO A 138 2.27 5.03 -11.87
N ILE A 139 2.40 6.31 -11.47
CA ILE A 139 1.92 7.46 -12.24
C ILE A 139 2.96 8.57 -12.25
N LEU A 140 3.19 9.11 -13.45
CA LEU A 140 4.01 10.30 -13.66
C LEU A 140 3.14 11.42 -14.23
N LEU A 141 3.23 12.61 -13.64
CA LEU A 141 2.61 13.84 -14.11
C LEU A 141 3.71 14.73 -14.67
N ILE A 142 3.66 14.96 -15.97
CA ILE A 142 4.65 15.77 -16.67
C ILE A 142 4.10 17.19 -16.80
N CYS A 143 4.93 18.18 -16.46
CA CYS A 143 4.59 19.59 -16.40
C CYS A 143 5.55 20.39 -17.27
N GLY A 144 5.10 20.80 -18.44
CA GLY A 144 5.79 21.72 -19.31
C GLY A 144 5.14 23.11 -19.33
N ALA A 145 5.64 23.98 -20.19
CA ALA A 145 5.13 25.36 -20.34
C ALA A 145 3.65 25.39 -20.75
N LYS A 146 3.24 24.47 -21.64
CA LYS A 146 1.85 24.36 -22.09
C LYS A 146 0.94 23.92 -20.96
N GLU A 147 1.34 22.87 -20.24
CA GLU A 147 0.58 22.35 -19.10
C GLU A 147 0.41 23.42 -18.00
N ALA A 148 1.45 24.16 -17.68
CA ALA A 148 1.40 25.24 -16.70
C ALA A 148 0.45 26.36 -17.12
N LYS A 149 0.48 26.77 -18.41
CA LYS A 149 -0.41 27.81 -18.98
C LYS A 149 -1.87 27.36 -18.96
N ASP A 150 -2.15 26.14 -19.40
CA ASP A 150 -3.51 25.63 -19.60
C ASP A 150 -4.09 24.98 -18.32
N LYS A 151 -3.33 24.99 -17.21
CA LYS A 151 -3.67 24.31 -15.94
C LYS A 151 -4.04 22.85 -16.14
N THR A 152 -3.21 22.16 -16.91
CA THR A 152 -3.31 20.73 -17.22
C THR A 152 -2.06 19.98 -16.78
N VAL A 153 -2.10 18.66 -16.86
CA VAL A 153 -0.95 17.78 -16.69
C VAL A 153 -0.97 16.70 -17.75
N THR A 154 0.19 16.25 -18.20
CA THR A 154 0.31 15.07 -19.04
C THR A 154 0.57 13.87 -18.15
N ILE A 155 -0.35 12.90 -18.16
CA ILE A 155 -0.31 11.69 -17.32
C ILE A 155 0.34 10.56 -18.11
N ARG A 156 1.29 9.89 -17.47
CA ARG A 156 1.87 8.64 -17.94
C ARG A 156 1.73 7.57 -16.86
N ARG A 157 1.21 6.40 -17.22
CA ARG A 157 1.05 5.25 -16.32
C ARG A 157 2.17 4.23 -16.55
N LEU A 158 2.64 3.62 -15.48
CA LEU A 158 3.65 2.57 -15.56
C LEU A 158 3.19 1.42 -16.46
N GLY A 159 4.05 1.02 -17.42
CA GLY A 159 3.73 -0.06 -18.35
C GLY A 159 2.82 0.35 -19.52
N SER A 160 2.47 1.63 -19.66
CA SER A 160 1.69 2.15 -20.78
C SER A 160 2.50 3.22 -21.56
N GLU A 161 2.45 3.15 -22.87
CA GLU A 161 3.01 4.21 -23.73
C GLU A 161 2.00 5.34 -23.97
N LYS A 162 0.73 5.12 -23.62
CA LYS A 162 -0.33 6.13 -23.79
C LYS A 162 -0.09 7.30 -22.83
N GLN A 163 -0.26 8.49 -23.35
CA GLN A 163 -0.25 9.73 -22.59
C GLN A 163 -1.63 10.38 -22.66
N GLU A 164 -2.10 10.87 -21.52
CA GLU A 164 -3.39 11.54 -21.41
C GLU A 164 -3.17 12.95 -20.87
N ILE A 165 -3.78 13.94 -21.51
CA ILE A 165 -3.77 15.32 -21.00
C ILE A 165 -5.05 15.55 -20.20
N MET A 166 -4.89 16.06 -18.99
CA MET A 166 -5.99 16.25 -18.07
C MET A 166 -5.92 17.58 -17.35
N LYS A 167 -7.10 18.16 -17.06
CA LYS A 167 -7.19 19.35 -16.23
C LYS A 167 -6.76 19.04 -14.80
N LEU A 168 -5.98 19.92 -14.21
CA LEU A 168 -5.48 19.76 -12.84
C LEU A 168 -6.61 19.57 -11.83
N SER A 169 -7.77 20.22 -12.02
CA SER A 169 -8.94 20.10 -11.15
C SER A 169 -9.55 18.70 -11.07
N LYS A 170 -9.29 17.84 -12.05
CA LYS A 170 -9.83 16.47 -12.11
C LYS A 170 -8.85 15.40 -11.69
N ILE A 171 -7.62 15.79 -11.33
CA ILE A 171 -6.55 14.80 -11.08
C ILE A 171 -6.82 13.95 -9.84
N ALA A 172 -7.41 14.53 -8.80
CA ALA A 172 -7.73 13.83 -7.57
C ALA A 172 -8.79 12.72 -7.78
N ASP A 173 -9.80 12.98 -8.63
CA ASP A 173 -10.90 12.05 -8.91
C ASP A 173 -10.45 10.75 -9.59
N ILE A 174 -9.28 10.75 -10.23
CA ILE A 174 -8.75 9.62 -11.00
C ILE A 174 -7.73 8.83 -10.19
N LEU A 175 -7.20 9.44 -9.13
CA LEU A 175 -6.20 8.86 -8.25
C LEU A 175 -6.79 8.31 -6.95
N SER A 176 -8.07 8.58 -6.71
CA SER A 176 -8.86 8.04 -5.59
C SER A 176 -9.51 6.63 -5.96
#